data_686e64493cbda5dbcfefffc15c578635
#
_entry.id   686e64493cbda5dbcfefffc15c578635
#
_cell.length_a   1.000
_cell.length_b   1.000
_cell.length_c   1.000
_cell.angle_alpha   90.00
_cell.angle_beta   90.00
_cell.angle_gamma   90.00
#
_symmetry.space_group_name_H-M   'P 1'
#
loop_
_entity.id
_entity.type
_entity.pdbx_description
1 polymer ?
#
loop_
_entity_poly.entity_id
_entity_poly.type
_entity_poly.pdbx_seq_one_letter_code
_entity_poly.pdbx_strand_id
1 'polypeptide(L)'
;MNRSIEKIIEGLKENKKRIIKSISICGVVIIGLGVAGATVLYNIAKSNINYTEEQAKEIALNLVPGEVVRVRKDLELEHCTFEYDIKIKDENNVLREVNVDANLGVITDLDMYND
;
A
#
# COMPACT_ATOMS: atom_id res chain seq x y z
N MET A 1 -17.29 19.45 21.52
CA MET A 1 -16.09 19.03 20.82
C MET A 1 -15.20 18.12 21.64
N ASN A 2 -14.91 18.48 22.90
CA ASN A 2 -14.05 17.67 23.75
C ASN A 2 -14.64 16.28 24.06
N ARG A 3 -15.96 16.17 24.17
CA ARG A 3 -16.61 14.89 24.43
C ARG A 3 -16.45 13.89 23.28
N SER A 4 -16.45 14.38 22.03
CA SER A 4 -16.26 13.48 20.88
C SER A 4 -14.85 12.93 20.84
N ILE A 5 -13.87 13.76 21.17
CA ILE A 5 -12.46 13.35 21.20
C ILE A 5 -12.22 12.37 22.34
N GLU A 6 -12.79 12.64 23.51
CA GLU A 6 -12.68 11.72 24.66
C GLU A 6 -13.30 10.36 24.37
N LYS A 7 -14.47 10.31 23.73
CA LYS A 7 -15.10 9.06 23.32
C LYS A 7 -14.25 8.29 22.34
N ILE A 8 -13.62 8.97 21.40
CA ILE A 8 -12.71 8.34 20.44
C ILE A 8 -11.52 7.74 21.15
N ILE A 9 -10.92 8.49 22.07
CA ILE A 9 -9.77 8.04 22.85
C ILE A 9 -10.14 6.85 23.75
N GLU A 10 -11.27 6.90 24.40
CA GLU A 10 -11.76 5.77 25.23
C GLU A 10 -12.03 4.54 24.39
N GLY A 11 -12.68 4.72 23.24
CA GLY A 11 -12.91 3.62 22.32
C GLY A 11 -11.62 3.00 21.81
N LEU A 12 -10.61 3.80 21.54
CA LEU A 12 -9.29 3.32 21.15
C LEU A 12 -8.62 2.53 22.26
N LYS A 13 -8.75 2.98 23.53
CA LYS A 13 -8.18 2.27 24.66
C LYS A 13 -8.85 0.92 24.90
N GLU A 14 -10.17 0.87 24.84
CA GLU A 14 -10.94 -0.36 25.06
C GLU A 14 -10.69 -1.38 23.95
N ASN A 15 -10.54 -0.92 22.72
CA ASN A 15 -10.36 -1.78 21.55
C ASN A 15 -8.91 -1.85 21.08
N LYS A 16 -7.96 -1.59 21.97
CA LYS A 16 -6.54 -1.52 21.63
C LYS A 16 -6.05 -2.73 20.86
N LYS A 17 -6.45 -3.94 21.24
CA LYS A 17 -6.06 -5.16 20.54
C LYS A 17 -6.67 -5.26 19.16
N ARG A 18 -7.91 -4.83 18.99
CA ARG A 18 -8.56 -4.77 17.67
C ARG A 18 -7.91 -3.76 16.76
N ILE A 19 -7.59 -2.58 17.31
CA ILE A 19 -6.97 -1.49 16.56
C ILE A 19 -5.57 -1.90 16.11
N ILE A 20 -4.80 -2.60 16.95
CA ILE A 20 -3.48 -3.10 16.57
C ILE A 20 -3.57 -4.14 15.45
N LYS A 21 -4.60 -4.96 15.45
CA LYS A 21 -4.85 -5.93 14.38
C LYS A 21 -5.47 -5.30 13.14
N SER A 22 -6.12 -4.17 13.29
CA SER A 22 -6.79 -3.45 12.23
C SER A 22 -5.88 -2.36 11.68
N ILE A 23 -5.81 -2.27 10.39
CA ILE A 23 -4.99 -1.29 9.68
C ILE A 23 -5.58 0.11 9.74
N SER A 24 -6.78 0.27 10.29
CA SER A 24 -7.45 1.55 10.48
C SER A 24 -6.69 2.52 11.40
N ILE A 25 -5.68 2.07 12.14
CA ILE A 25 -4.76 2.92 12.86
C ILE A 25 -4.16 4.01 11.95
N CYS A 26 -3.89 3.68 10.71
CA CYS A 26 -3.35 4.62 9.74
C CYS A 26 -4.25 5.82 9.51
N GLY A 27 -5.54 5.57 9.34
CA GLY A 27 -6.53 6.62 9.17
C GLY A 27 -6.66 7.50 10.40
N VAL A 28 -6.63 6.90 11.58
CA VAL A 28 -6.71 7.63 12.85
C VAL A 28 -5.50 8.55 13.03
N VAL A 29 -4.31 8.06 12.70
CA VAL A 29 -3.08 8.85 12.78
C VAL A 29 -3.14 10.06 11.85
N ILE A 30 -3.59 9.89 10.62
CA ILE A 30 -3.73 10.98 9.66
C ILE A 30 -4.72 12.03 10.17
N ILE A 31 -5.88 11.60 10.63
CA ILE A 31 -6.94 12.50 11.10
C ILE A 31 -6.51 13.27 12.33
N GLY A 32 -5.84 12.58 13.25
CA GLY A 32 -5.49 13.16 14.54
C GLY A 32 -4.29 14.08 14.55
N LEU A 33 -3.31 13.83 13.69
CA LEU A 33 -1.99 14.46 13.79
C LEU A 33 -1.60 15.32 12.59
N GLY A 34 -2.41 15.39 11.54
CA GLY A 34 -2.12 16.20 10.36
C GLY A 34 -0.79 15.84 9.72
N VAL A 35 0.10 16.83 9.54
CA VAL A 35 1.41 16.61 8.88
C VAL A 35 2.28 15.62 9.66
N ALA A 36 2.26 15.70 10.99
CA ALA A 36 3.00 14.76 11.83
C ALA A 36 2.46 13.34 11.65
N GLY A 37 1.12 13.20 11.53
CA GLY A 37 0.49 11.92 11.26
C GLY A 37 0.90 11.33 9.92
N ALA A 38 1.01 12.16 8.89
CA ALA A 38 1.44 11.72 7.57
C ALA A 38 2.88 11.21 7.60
N THR A 39 3.77 11.86 8.37
CA THR A 39 5.15 11.42 8.52
C THR A 39 5.23 10.06 9.23
N VAL A 40 4.48 9.89 10.31
CA VAL A 40 4.41 8.62 11.04
C VAL A 40 3.88 7.52 10.13
N LEU A 41 2.84 7.81 9.38
CA LEU A 41 2.24 6.87 8.45
C LEU A 41 3.23 6.42 7.37
N TYR A 42 3.97 7.36 6.82
CA TYR A 42 5.00 7.06 5.83
C TYR A 42 6.07 6.13 6.42
N ASN A 43 6.52 6.41 7.65
CA ASN A 43 7.52 5.58 8.31
C ASN A 43 7.00 4.17 8.60
N ILE A 44 5.73 4.04 8.99
CA ILE A 44 5.11 2.74 9.19
C ILE A 44 5.07 1.96 7.86
N ALA A 45 4.62 2.60 6.80
CA ALA A 45 4.56 1.98 5.48
C ALA A 45 5.94 1.56 4.99
N LYS A 46 6.95 2.41 5.21
CA LYS A 46 8.32 2.12 4.83
C LYS A 46 8.89 0.93 5.60
N SER A 47 8.54 0.78 6.88
CA SER A 47 8.98 -0.36 7.69
C SER A 47 8.32 -1.67 7.26
N ASN A 48 7.20 -1.60 6.54
CA ASN A 48 6.48 -2.77 6.04
C ASN A 48 6.97 -3.25 4.67
N ILE A 49 7.98 -2.61 4.09
CA ILE A 49 8.54 -3.04 2.82
C ILE A 49 9.42 -4.26 3.04
N ASN A 50 8.99 -5.41 2.53
CA ASN A 50 9.72 -6.68 2.58
C ASN A 50 10.20 -7.13 1.20
N TYR A 51 9.70 -6.52 0.14
CA TYR A 51 10.03 -6.85 -1.23
C TYR A 51 10.62 -5.64 -1.93
N THR A 52 11.75 -5.85 -2.60
CA THR A 52 12.39 -4.80 -3.37
C THR A 52 11.68 -4.61 -4.72
N GLU A 53 11.99 -3.49 -5.38
CA GLU A 53 11.50 -3.24 -6.72
C GLU A 53 11.85 -4.37 -7.68
N GLU A 54 13.08 -4.90 -7.59
CA GLU A 54 13.53 -5.99 -8.44
C GLU A 54 12.73 -7.28 -8.20
N GLN A 55 12.45 -7.59 -6.93
CA GLN A 55 11.62 -8.74 -6.58
C GLN A 55 10.19 -8.56 -7.10
N ALA A 56 9.65 -7.36 -6.98
CA ALA A 56 8.31 -7.05 -7.49
C ALA A 56 8.25 -7.20 -9.00
N LYS A 57 9.28 -6.75 -9.73
CA LYS A 57 9.37 -6.93 -11.17
C LYS A 57 9.35 -8.41 -11.55
N GLU A 58 10.11 -9.25 -10.83
CA GLU A 58 10.12 -10.69 -11.08
C GLU A 58 8.73 -11.29 -10.88
N ILE A 59 8.05 -10.93 -9.81
CA ILE A 59 6.68 -11.39 -9.53
C ILE A 59 5.74 -10.99 -10.66
N ALA A 60 5.82 -9.74 -11.09
CA ALA A 60 4.97 -9.23 -12.18
C ALA A 60 5.27 -9.93 -13.51
N LEU A 61 6.55 -10.15 -13.82
CA LEU A 61 6.95 -10.80 -15.07
C LEU A 61 6.59 -12.29 -15.11
N ASN A 62 6.50 -12.93 -13.96
CA ASN A 62 6.02 -14.31 -13.89
C ASN A 62 4.54 -14.40 -14.25
N LEU A 63 3.75 -13.38 -13.94
CA LEU A 63 2.34 -13.35 -14.32
C LEU A 63 2.16 -12.86 -15.75
N VAL A 64 2.87 -11.80 -16.13
CA VAL A 64 2.78 -11.18 -17.45
C VAL A 64 4.17 -11.11 -18.06
N PRO A 65 4.59 -12.11 -18.83
CA PRO A 65 5.87 -12.06 -19.52
C PRO A 65 5.93 -10.91 -20.52
N GLY A 66 7.05 -10.20 -20.55
CA GLY A 66 7.22 -9.08 -21.46
C GLY A 66 8.35 -8.17 -21.02
N GLU A 67 8.22 -6.90 -21.38
CA GLU A 67 9.19 -5.86 -21.08
C GLU A 67 8.61 -4.88 -20.06
N VAL A 68 9.32 -4.68 -18.95
CA VAL A 68 8.93 -3.67 -17.97
C VAL A 68 9.24 -2.29 -18.55
N VAL A 69 8.20 -1.47 -18.74
CA VAL A 69 8.36 -0.13 -19.29
C VAL A 69 8.31 0.97 -18.23
N ARG A 70 7.72 0.67 -17.07
CA ARG A 70 7.65 1.63 -15.98
C ARG A 70 7.41 0.92 -14.66
N VAL A 71 8.02 1.44 -13.59
CA VAL A 71 7.75 1.02 -12.23
C VAL A 71 7.49 2.27 -11.38
N ARG A 72 6.42 2.24 -10.61
CA ARG A 72 6.08 3.30 -9.69
C ARG A 72 5.79 2.70 -8.33
N LYS A 73 6.24 3.36 -7.28
CA LYS A 73 5.97 2.95 -5.90
C LYS A 73 4.95 3.91 -5.31
N ASP A 74 3.78 3.39 -4.97
CA ASP A 74 2.69 4.16 -4.39
C ASP A 74 2.45 3.78 -2.93
N LEU A 75 2.04 4.75 -2.14
CA LEU A 75 1.66 4.53 -0.75
C LEU A 75 0.21 4.05 -0.71
N GLU A 76 0.01 2.85 -0.19
CA GLU A 76 -1.31 2.27 0.04
C GLU A 76 -1.76 2.60 1.45
N LEU A 77 -2.67 3.57 1.58
CA LEU A 77 -3.10 4.09 2.87
C LEU A 77 -3.96 3.10 3.65
N GLU A 78 -4.75 2.32 2.95
CA GLU A 78 -5.66 1.36 3.58
C GLU A 78 -4.92 0.31 4.39
N HIS A 79 -3.76 -0.12 3.91
CA HIS A 79 -2.96 -1.17 4.53
C HIS A 79 -1.65 -0.67 5.14
N CYS A 80 -1.38 0.64 5.12
CA CYS A 80 -0.14 1.23 5.60
C CYS A 80 1.10 0.55 5.02
N THR A 81 1.11 0.36 3.72
CA THR A 81 2.23 -0.27 3.03
C THR A 81 2.44 0.41 1.68
N PHE A 82 3.52 0.03 1.00
CA PHE A 82 3.75 0.47 -0.36
C PHE A 82 3.31 -0.60 -1.34
N GLU A 83 2.93 -0.16 -2.53
CA GLU A 83 2.56 -1.02 -3.63
C GLU A 83 3.39 -0.61 -4.84
N TYR A 84 3.92 -1.58 -5.56
CA TYR A 84 4.63 -1.35 -6.80
C TYR A 84 3.67 -1.48 -7.97
N ASP A 85 3.51 -0.39 -8.71
CA ASP A 85 2.74 -0.39 -9.97
C ASP A 85 3.71 -0.64 -11.11
N ILE A 86 3.62 -1.81 -11.73
CA ILE A 86 4.56 -2.22 -12.75
C ILE A 86 3.83 -2.31 -14.09
N LYS A 87 4.24 -1.46 -15.02
CA LYS A 87 3.69 -1.46 -16.37
C LYS A 87 4.56 -2.33 -17.26
N ILE A 88 3.95 -3.32 -17.90
CA ILE A 88 4.62 -4.29 -18.74
C ILE A 88 4.01 -4.24 -20.15
N LYS A 89 4.88 -4.20 -21.14
CA LYS A 89 4.48 -4.39 -22.53
C LYS A 89 4.61 -5.89 -22.82
N ASP A 90 3.48 -6.55 -23.01
CA ASP A 90 3.47 -8.00 -23.20
C ASP A 90 3.91 -8.41 -24.60
N GLU A 91 3.92 -9.71 -24.87
CA GLU A 91 4.36 -10.28 -26.15
C GLU A 91 3.53 -9.80 -27.34
N ASN A 92 2.30 -9.36 -27.08
CA ASN A 92 1.38 -8.84 -28.11
C ASN A 92 1.43 -7.31 -28.22
N ASN A 93 2.43 -6.66 -27.63
CA ASN A 93 2.56 -5.20 -27.58
C ASN A 93 1.41 -4.51 -26.85
N VAL A 94 0.72 -5.20 -25.95
CA VAL A 94 -0.34 -4.63 -25.12
C VAL A 94 0.26 -4.21 -23.78
N LEU A 95 -0.05 -2.99 -23.35
CA LEU A 95 0.37 -2.50 -22.05
C LEU A 95 -0.52 -3.08 -20.97
N ARG A 96 0.11 -3.66 -19.97
CA ARG A 96 -0.57 -4.24 -18.81
C ARG A 96 0.06 -3.69 -17.56
N GLU A 97 -0.77 -3.44 -16.55
CA GLU A 97 -0.30 -2.97 -15.26
C GLU A 97 -0.52 -4.05 -14.20
N VAL A 98 0.54 -4.36 -13.46
CA VAL A 98 0.51 -5.32 -12.37
C VAL A 98 0.87 -4.59 -11.09
N ASN A 99 0.01 -4.67 -10.10
CA ASN A 99 0.24 -4.07 -8.80
C ASN A 99 0.69 -5.15 -7.83
N VAL A 100 1.84 -4.95 -7.21
CA VAL A 100 2.45 -5.90 -6.28
C VAL A 100 2.58 -5.25 -4.91
N ASP A 101 2.04 -5.91 -3.88
CA ASP A 101 2.16 -5.47 -2.50
C ASP A 101 3.62 -5.61 -2.03
N ALA A 102 4.21 -4.53 -1.56
CA ALA A 102 5.60 -4.54 -1.10
C ALA A 102 5.81 -5.28 0.23
N ASN A 103 4.74 -5.49 0.98
CA ASN A 103 4.80 -6.21 2.25
C ASN A 103 4.71 -7.73 2.06
N LEU A 104 3.70 -8.17 1.33
CA LEU A 104 3.36 -9.59 1.18
C LEU A 104 3.88 -10.20 -0.12
N GLY A 105 4.29 -9.39 -1.09
CA GLY A 105 4.74 -9.86 -2.38
C GLY A 105 3.63 -10.47 -3.23
N VAL A 106 2.38 -10.15 -2.95
CA VAL A 106 1.24 -10.66 -3.68
C VAL A 106 0.78 -9.64 -4.72
N ILE A 107 0.19 -10.15 -5.79
CA ILE A 107 -0.40 -9.29 -6.81
C ILE A 107 -1.77 -8.84 -6.31
N THR A 108 -1.95 -7.53 -6.20
CA THR A 108 -3.19 -6.93 -5.71
C THR A 108 -4.14 -6.55 -6.82
N ASP A 109 -3.61 -6.26 -7.99
CA ASP A 109 -4.43 -5.90 -9.14
C ASP A 109 -3.69 -6.17 -10.45
N LEU A 110 -4.46 -6.43 -11.50
CA LEU A 110 -3.96 -6.64 -12.83
C LEU A 110 -4.89 -5.96 -13.82
N ASP A 111 -4.41 -4.89 -14.43
CA ASP A 111 -5.16 -4.12 -15.42
C ASP A 111 -4.57 -4.28 -16.80
N MET A 112 -5.44 -4.19 -17.80
CA MET A 112 -5.05 -4.19 -19.19
C MET A 112 -5.33 -2.82 -19.79
N TYR A 113 -4.29 -2.17 -20.31
CA TYR A 113 -4.45 -0.90 -20.99
C TYR A 113 -4.56 -1.12 -22.48
N ASN A 114 -5.70 -0.77 -23.02
CA ASN A 114 -5.89 -0.74 -24.47
C ASN A 114 -5.67 0.68 -24.96
N ASP A 115 -4.61 0.88 -25.70
CA ASP A 115 -4.41 2.12 -26.43
C ASP A 115 -5.05 2.04 -27.81
#